data_a6885981b3a0ae2bb4e24e5acf583ef7
#
_entry.id   a6885981b3a0ae2bb4e24e5acf583ef7
#
_cell.length_a   1.000
_cell.length_b   1.000
_cell.length_c   1.000
_cell.angle_alpha   90.00
_cell.angle_beta   90.00
_cell.angle_gamma   90.00
#
_symmetry.space_group_name_H-M   'P 1'
#
loop_
_entity.id
_entity.type
_entity.pdbx_description
1 polymer ?
#
loop_
_entity_poly.entity_id
_entity_poly.type
_entity_poly.pdbx_seq_one_letter_code
_entity_poly.pdbx_strand_id
1 'polypeptide(L)'
;MVLSDASSEAQWLIDKSALVRLGATPEAAVWAERIQRGLVRIATVTLLEVGYSARDASDLDAGLHGPPVGSMPIEYATPIVEDRAVRVLTLLADRGQHRAPSVPDLIIAATAESAGLVVLHDDKDFELIAEITGQPVQRLID
;
A
#
# COMPACT_ATOMS: atom_id res chain seq x y z
N MET A 1 30.53 -7.12 10.92
CA MET A 1 29.59 -6.17 11.40
C MET A 1 28.33 -6.15 10.58
N VAL A 2 27.26 -6.34 11.22
CA VAL A 2 26.01 -6.61 10.52
C VAL A 2 24.92 -5.57 10.80
N LEU A 3 25.34 -4.34 10.91
CA LEU A 3 24.42 -3.25 11.20
C LEU A 3 23.28 -3.15 10.21
N SER A 4 23.54 -3.58 8.98
CA SER A 4 22.56 -3.44 7.91
C SER A 4 21.39 -4.39 8.02
N ASP A 5 21.47 -5.43 8.84
CA ASP A 5 20.43 -6.45 8.86
C ASP A 5 19.06 -5.88 9.19
N ALA A 6 18.98 -5.06 10.23
CA ALA A 6 17.73 -4.46 10.61
C ALA A 6 17.22 -3.48 9.55
N SER A 7 18.13 -2.72 8.90
CA SER A 7 17.74 -1.75 7.89
C SER A 7 17.44 -2.39 6.55
N SER A 8 17.89 -3.64 6.33
CA SER A 8 17.61 -4.36 5.10
C SER A 8 16.30 -5.14 5.16
N GLU A 9 15.68 -5.23 6.34
CA GLU A 9 14.39 -5.89 6.47
C GLU A 9 13.34 -5.15 5.67
N ALA A 10 12.59 -5.88 4.84
CA ALA A 10 11.53 -5.28 4.04
C ALA A 10 10.44 -4.70 4.92
N GLN A 11 9.88 -3.59 4.47
CA GLN A 11 8.68 -3.00 5.04
C GLN A 11 7.71 -2.76 3.91
N TRP A 12 6.43 -2.75 4.23
CA TRP A 12 5.36 -2.72 3.23
C TRP A 12 4.43 -1.54 3.42
N LEU A 13 3.86 -1.09 2.30
CA LEU A 13 2.70 -0.21 2.30
C LEU A 13 1.53 -1.02 1.74
N ILE A 14 0.50 -1.24 2.55
CA ILE A 14 -0.61 -2.11 2.17
C ILE A 14 -1.67 -1.34 1.40
N ASP A 15 -2.12 -1.92 0.27
CA ASP A 15 -3.28 -1.43 -0.46
C ASP A 15 -4.56 -2.09 0.05
N LYS A 16 -5.69 -1.46 -0.19
CA LYS A 16 -6.99 -1.99 0.21
C LYS A 16 -7.24 -3.38 -0.36
N SER A 17 -6.78 -3.66 -1.57
CA SER A 17 -6.97 -4.97 -2.21
C SER A 17 -6.35 -6.11 -1.40
N ALA A 18 -5.22 -5.87 -0.75
CA ALA A 18 -4.60 -6.84 0.13
C ALA A 18 -5.24 -6.81 1.53
N LEU A 19 -5.53 -5.60 2.02
CA LEU A 19 -6.09 -5.42 3.37
C LEU A 19 -7.36 -6.25 3.56
N VAL A 20 -8.28 -6.21 2.61
CA VAL A 20 -9.55 -6.95 2.70
C VAL A 20 -9.38 -8.45 2.58
N ARG A 21 -8.20 -8.93 2.19
CA ARG A 21 -7.91 -10.35 2.00
C ARG A 21 -6.90 -10.92 2.99
N LEU A 22 -6.51 -10.13 3.99
CA LEU A 22 -5.51 -10.59 4.97
C LEU A 22 -5.91 -11.90 5.66
N GLY A 23 -7.18 -12.09 5.94
CA GLY A 23 -7.66 -13.31 6.58
C GLY A 23 -7.75 -14.52 5.64
N ALA A 24 -7.65 -14.31 4.34
CA ALA A 24 -7.83 -15.37 3.34
C ALA A 24 -6.51 -15.97 2.84
N THR A 25 -5.38 -15.32 3.12
CA THR A 25 -4.08 -15.85 2.70
C THR A 25 -3.65 -17.00 3.63
N PRO A 26 -3.00 -18.06 3.09
CA PRO A 26 -2.39 -19.09 3.92
C PRO A 26 -1.34 -18.54 4.89
N GLU A 27 -0.80 -17.35 4.62
CA GLU A 27 0.22 -16.71 5.44
C GLU A 27 -0.35 -15.67 6.41
N ALA A 28 -1.64 -15.74 6.73
CA ALA A 28 -2.29 -14.76 7.59
C ALA A 28 -1.55 -14.53 8.91
N ALA A 29 -1.05 -15.61 9.53
CA ALA A 29 -0.31 -15.49 10.80
C ALA A 29 1.02 -14.74 10.63
N VAL A 30 1.70 -14.94 9.51
CA VAL A 30 2.95 -14.23 9.19
C VAL A 30 2.67 -12.73 9.06
N TRP A 31 1.61 -12.37 8.34
CA TRP A 31 1.25 -10.97 8.17
C TRP A 31 0.79 -10.32 9.48
N ALA A 32 0.04 -11.06 10.31
CA ALA A 32 -0.35 -10.55 11.63
C ALA A 32 0.88 -10.19 12.47
N GLU A 33 1.91 -11.02 12.46
CA GLU A 33 3.15 -10.74 13.17
C GLU A 33 3.86 -9.52 12.61
N ARG A 34 3.98 -9.41 11.29
CA ARG A 34 4.62 -8.27 10.64
C ARG A 34 3.88 -6.97 10.96
N ILE A 35 2.56 -7.00 10.98
CA ILE A 35 1.74 -5.85 11.35
C ILE A 35 2.03 -5.44 12.80
N GLN A 36 2.07 -6.39 13.72
CA GLN A 36 2.37 -6.10 15.12
C GLN A 36 3.77 -5.50 15.31
N ARG A 37 4.71 -5.88 14.47
CA ARG A 37 6.08 -5.36 14.52
C ARG A 37 6.22 -3.99 13.87
N GLY A 38 5.14 -3.42 13.34
CA GLY A 38 5.17 -2.11 12.69
C GLY A 38 5.79 -2.12 11.30
N LEU A 39 5.91 -3.28 10.68
CA LEU A 39 6.53 -3.42 9.36
C LEU A 39 5.59 -3.16 8.20
N VAL A 40 4.29 -3.09 8.46
CA VAL A 40 3.25 -2.83 7.46
C VAL A 40 2.63 -1.48 7.76
N ARG A 41 2.77 -0.54 6.83
CA ARG A 41 2.27 0.82 6.93
C ARG A 41 1.04 1.00 6.05
N ILE A 42 0.31 2.07 6.29
CA ILE A 42 -0.90 2.38 5.54
C ILE A 42 -0.91 3.85 5.13
N ALA A 43 -1.30 4.12 3.88
CA ALA A 43 -1.38 5.49 3.38
C ALA A 43 -2.69 6.14 3.80
N THR A 44 -2.69 7.47 3.93
CA THR A 44 -3.90 8.22 4.25
C THR A 44 -5.04 7.93 3.27
N VAL A 45 -4.74 7.83 1.98
CA VAL A 45 -5.78 7.55 0.98
C VAL A 45 -6.44 6.19 1.23
N THR A 46 -5.67 5.21 1.71
CA THR A 46 -6.22 3.88 2.04
C THR A 46 -7.11 3.96 3.27
N LEU A 47 -6.72 4.74 4.28
CA LEU A 47 -7.58 4.99 5.45
C LEU A 47 -8.92 5.61 5.02
N LEU A 48 -8.88 6.55 4.07
CA LEU A 48 -10.09 7.17 3.55
C LEU A 48 -10.96 6.15 2.81
N GLU A 49 -10.36 5.25 2.05
CA GLU A 49 -11.09 4.19 1.35
C GLU A 49 -11.76 3.23 2.34
N VAL A 50 -11.04 2.86 3.41
CA VAL A 50 -11.60 2.01 4.47
C VAL A 50 -12.78 2.71 5.13
N GLY A 51 -12.62 3.98 5.50
CA GLY A 51 -13.69 4.75 6.13
C GLY A 51 -14.89 4.95 5.20
N TYR A 52 -14.62 5.20 3.92
CA TYR A 52 -15.69 5.37 2.92
C TYR A 52 -16.58 4.12 2.80
N SER A 53 -16.01 2.93 3.01
CA SER A 53 -16.72 1.66 2.93
C SER A 53 -17.49 1.32 4.20
N ALA A 54 -17.33 2.09 5.27
CA ALA A 54 -18.00 1.82 6.54
C ALA A 54 -19.50 2.09 6.44
N ARG A 55 -20.27 1.31 7.19
CA ARG A 55 -21.74 1.40 7.18
C ARG A 55 -22.26 2.56 8.03
N ASP A 56 -21.54 2.90 9.10
CA ASP A 56 -21.91 3.96 10.04
C ASP A 56 -20.68 4.41 10.82
N ALA A 57 -20.86 5.38 11.72
CA ALA A 57 -19.76 5.96 12.49
C ALA A 57 -19.06 4.94 13.38
N SER A 58 -19.81 4.01 13.96
CA SER A 58 -19.21 2.97 14.82
C SER A 58 -18.35 2.01 14.01
N ASP A 59 -18.83 1.61 12.84
CA ASP A 59 -18.10 0.73 11.93
C ASP A 59 -16.84 1.44 11.41
N LEU A 60 -16.93 2.73 11.10
CA LEU A 60 -15.80 3.54 10.68
C LEU A 60 -14.73 3.59 11.77
N ASP A 61 -15.13 3.89 13.01
CA ASP A 61 -14.21 3.95 14.14
C ASP A 61 -13.49 2.61 14.34
N ALA A 62 -14.25 1.51 14.31
CA ALA A 62 -13.68 0.18 14.45
C ALA A 62 -12.71 -0.14 13.30
N GLY A 63 -13.04 0.25 12.07
CA GLY A 63 -12.20 -0.01 10.91
C GLY A 63 -10.90 0.77 10.90
N LEU A 64 -10.90 2.00 11.41
CA LEU A 64 -9.71 2.85 11.42
C LEU A 64 -8.83 2.63 12.65
N HIS A 65 -9.41 2.31 13.80
CA HIS A 65 -8.68 2.25 15.06
C HIS A 65 -8.54 0.84 15.62
N GLY A 66 -9.40 -0.09 15.20
CA GLY A 66 -9.29 -1.48 15.58
C GLY A 66 -8.25 -2.23 14.75
N PRO A 67 -7.88 -3.46 15.19
CA PRO A 67 -6.95 -4.26 14.41
C PRO A 67 -7.57 -4.69 13.07
N PRO A 68 -6.77 -4.85 12.00
CA PRO A 68 -5.32 -4.68 11.97
C PRO A 68 -4.87 -3.25 11.70
N VAL A 69 -5.74 -2.39 11.18
CA VAL A 69 -5.39 -1.04 10.70
C VAL A 69 -4.81 -0.17 11.82
N GLY A 70 -5.40 -0.23 13.02
CA GLY A 70 -4.95 0.57 14.15
C GLY A 70 -3.51 0.33 14.57
N SER A 71 -2.92 -0.79 14.17
CA SER A 71 -1.52 -1.11 14.46
C SER A 71 -0.55 -0.70 13.34
N MET A 72 -1.07 -0.13 12.26
CA MET A 72 -0.24 0.25 11.11
C MET A 72 0.17 1.72 11.20
N PRO A 73 1.49 2.02 11.16
CA PRO A 73 1.92 3.41 11.07
C PRO A 73 1.40 4.04 9.78
N ILE A 74 1.08 5.32 9.83
CA ILE A 74 0.57 6.04 8.66
C ILE A 74 1.75 6.59 7.86
N GLU A 75 1.73 6.36 6.55
CA GLU A 75 2.67 6.96 5.62
C GLU A 75 1.95 8.06 4.85
N TYR A 76 2.38 9.30 5.07
CA TYR A 76 1.74 10.47 4.48
C TYR A 76 2.28 10.77 3.10
N ALA A 77 1.42 11.28 2.22
CA ALA A 77 1.84 11.81 0.95
C ALA A 77 2.59 13.13 1.15
N THR A 78 3.55 13.40 0.27
CA THR A 78 4.35 14.62 0.28
C THR A 78 4.24 15.29 -1.08
N PRO A 79 4.68 16.56 -1.25
CA PRO A 79 4.69 17.18 -2.58
C PRO A 79 5.46 16.36 -3.63
N ILE A 80 6.57 15.74 -3.23
CA ILE A 80 7.35 14.88 -4.14
C ILE A 80 6.53 13.70 -4.60
N VAL A 81 5.77 13.09 -3.69
CA VAL A 81 4.88 11.96 -4.00
C VAL A 81 3.80 12.39 -4.99
N GLU A 82 3.20 13.55 -4.77
CA GLU A 82 2.16 14.06 -5.66
C GLU A 82 2.68 14.28 -7.07
N ASP A 83 3.83 14.93 -7.18
CA ASP A 83 4.47 15.17 -8.47
C ASP A 83 4.83 13.85 -9.16
N ARG A 84 5.33 12.87 -8.40
CA ARG A 84 5.69 11.57 -8.94
C ARG A 84 4.47 10.83 -9.47
N ALA A 85 3.35 10.89 -8.76
CA ALA A 85 2.10 10.24 -9.20
C ALA A 85 1.65 10.81 -10.55
N VAL A 86 1.71 12.12 -10.72
CA VAL A 86 1.38 12.77 -11.99
C VAL A 86 2.34 12.33 -13.10
N ARG A 87 3.64 12.23 -12.78
CA ARG A 87 4.63 11.77 -13.75
C ARG A 87 4.37 10.34 -14.20
N VAL A 88 4.04 9.45 -13.28
CA VAL A 88 3.74 8.05 -13.60
C VAL A 88 2.49 7.97 -14.47
N LEU A 89 1.47 8.76 -14.17
CA LEU A 89 0.27 8.83 -15.02
C LEU A 89 0.64 9.23 -16.46
N THR A 90 1.50 10.21 -16.61
CA THR A 90 1.97 10.66 -17.93
C THR A 90 2.68 9.53 -18.67
N LEU A 91 3.56 8.80 -17.99
CA LEU A 91 4.28 7.68 -18.59
C LEU A 91 3.34 6.54 -18.99
N LEU A 92 2.31 6.29 -18.19
CA LEU A 92 1.27 5.32 -18.55
C LEU A 92 0.48 5.77 -19.77
N ALA A 93 0.19 7.06 -19.87
CA ALA A 93 -0.54 7.62 -21.01
C ALA A 93 0.25 7.44 -22.31
N ASP A 94 1.57 7.58 -22.27
CA ASP A 94 2.44 7.33 -23.42
C ASP A 94 2.30 5.89 -23.93
N ARG A 95 1.88 4.97 -23.06
CA ARG A 95 1.63 3.57 -23.41
C ARG A 95 0.15 3.28 -23.66
N GLY A 96 -0.70 4.30 -23.61
CA GLY A 96 -2.14 4.11 -23.73
C GLY A 96 -2.79 3.42 -22.54
N GLN A 97 -2.14 3.45 -21.37
CA GLN A 97 -2.55 2.69 -20.18
C GLN A 97 -2.91 3.54 -18.99
N HIS A 98 -3.11 4.85 -19.17
CA HIS A 98 -3.35 5.79 -18.07
C HIS A 98 -4.67 5.57 -17.34
N ARG A 99 -5.60 4.80 -17.91
CA ARG A 99 -6.89 4.51 -17.27
C ARG A 99 -6.93 3.17 -16.55
N ALA A 100 -5.86 2.38 -16.63
CA ALA A 100 -5.85 1.07 -15.99
C ALA A 100 -5.76 1.18 -14.46
N PRO A 101 -4.77 1.88 -13.87
CA PRO A 101 -4.76 2.08 -12.43
C PRO A 101 -5.74 3.17 -12.02
N SER A 102 -6.28 3.04 -10.80
CA SER A 102 -7.10 4.09 -10.22
C SER A 102 -6.22 5.24 -9.71
N VAL A 103 -6.84 6.40 -9.45
CA VAL A 103 -6.12 7.53 -8.86
C VAL A 103 -5.49 7.16 -7.51
N PRO A 104 -6.22 6.49 -6.58
CA PRO A 104 -5.60 6.02 -5.33
C PRO A 104 -4.39 5.12 -5.56
N ASP A 105 -4.42 4.23 -6.54
CA ASP A 105 -3.30 3.34 -6.83
C ASP A 105 -2.02 4.12 -7.16
N LEU A 106 -2.17 5.19 -7.94
CA LEU A 106 -1.04 6.04 -8.31
C LEU A 106 -0.42 6.73 -7.08
N ILE A 107 -1.25 7.22 -6.18
CA ILE A 107 -0.79 7.86 -4.95
C ILE A 107 -0.11 6.84 -4.03
N ILE A 108 -0.72 5.67 -3.86
CA ILE A 108 -0.16 4.60 -3.02
C ILE A 108 1.21 4.17 -3.56
N ALA A 109 1.29 3.91 -4.85
CA ALA A 109 2.55 3.48 -5.47
C ALA A 109 3.65 4.53 -5.32
N ALA A 110 3.34 5.80 -5.57
CA ALA A 110 4.30 6.88 -5.43
C ALA A 110 4.74 7.07 -3.97
N THR A 111 3.81 6.91 -3.02
CA THR A 111 4.13 6.98 -1.59
C THR A 111 5.10 5.88 -1.20
N ALA A 112 4.82 4.65 -1.62
CA ALA A 112 5.68 3.50 -1.33
C ALA A 112 7.07 3.68 -1.96
N GLU A 113 7.13 4.10 -3.21
CA GLU A 113 8.39 4.31 -3.90
C GLU A 113 9.26 5.33 -3.17
N SER A 114 8.67 6.45 -2.78
CA SER A 114 9.38 7.52 -2.08
C SER A 114 9.90 7.08 -0.71
N ALA A 115 9.13 6.26 0.00
CA ALA A 115 9.49 5.80 1.34
C ALA A 115 10.32 4.52 1.37
N GLY A 116 10.62 3.94 0.20
CA GLY A 116 11.37 2.69 0.14
C GLY A 116 10.59 1.48 0.62
N LEU A 117 9.27 1.48 0.45
CA LEU A 117 8.39 0.41 0.89
C LEU A 117 7.97 -0.46 -0.29
N VAL A 118 7.70 -1.74 0.00
CA VAL A 118 7.11 -2.68 -0.96
C VAL A 118 5.60 -2.48 -0.94
N VAL A 119 4.98 -2.31 -2.10
CA VAL A 119 3.50 -2.27 -2.16
C VAL A 119 2.97 -3.68 -1.95
N LEU A 120 2.18 -3.88 -0.89
CA LEU A 120 1.48 -5.14 -0.66
C LEU A 120 0.08 -5.02 -1.21
N HIS A 121 -0.23 -5.82 -2.25
CA HIS A 121 -1.47 -5.67 -3.02
C HIS A 121 -2.04 -7.00 -3.46
N ASP A 122 -3.24 -6.94 -4.00
CA ASP A 122 -3.85 -8.06 -4.71
C ASP A 122 -4.61 -7.53 -5.94
N ASP A 123 -3.93 -6.64 -6.69
CA ASP A 123 -4.48 -5.95 -7.86
C ASP A 123 -3.38 -5.83 -8.92
N LYS A 124 -3.63 -6.39 -10.10
CA LYS A 124 -2.68 -6.40 -11.21
C LYS A 124 -2.21 -5.01 -11.64
N ASP A 125 -2.96 -3.96 -11.32
CA ASP A 125 -2.59 -2.60 -11.73
C ASP A 125 -1.32 -2.12 -11.05
N PHE A 126 -0.99 -2.62 -9.86
CA PHE A 126 0.30 -2.30 -9.23
C PHE A 126 1.47 -2.94 -9.97
N GLU A 127 1.27 -4.10 -10.57
CA GLU A 127 2.30 -4.73 -11.40
C GLU A 127 2.54 -3.91 -12.65
N LEU A 128 1.49 -3.34 -13.23
CA LEU A 128 1.61 -2.44 -14.37
C LEU A 128 2.41 -1.17 -14.00
N ILE A 129 2.10 -0.58 -12.85
CA ILE A 129 2.86 0.59 -12.36
C ILE A 129 4.32 0.23 -12.16
N ALA A 130 4.59 -0.94 -11.59
CA ALA A 130 5.96 -1.40 -11.36
C ALA A 130 6.76 -1.58 -12.65
N GLU A 131 6.12 -1.91 -13.77
CA GLU A 131 6.78 -1.96 -15.07
C GLU A 131 7.34 -0.60 -15.47
N ILE A 132 6.66 0.47 -15.09
CA ILE A 132 7.09 1.84 -15.37
C ILE A 132 8.18 2.31 -14.41
N THR A 133 7.97 2.06 -13.11
CA THR A 133 8.79 2.65 -12.05
C THR A 133 9.97 1.79 -11.63
N GLY A 134 9.88 0.47 -11.83
CA GLY A 134 10.85 -0.48 -11.30
C GLY A 134 10.75 -0.70 -9.80
N GLN A 135 9.72 -0.15 -9.14
CA GLN A 135 9.58 -0.27 -7.69
C GLN A 135 9.16 -1.68 -7.27
N PRO A 136 9.52 -2.09 -6.04
CA PRO A 136 9.10 -3.41 -5.55
C PRO A 136 7.61 -3.44 -5.23
N VAL A 137 6.95 -4.49 -5.67
CA VAL A 137 5.56 -4.79 -5.34
C VAL A 137 5.46 -6.27 -4.99
N GLN A 138 4.52 -6.62 -4.14
CA GLN A 138 4.33 -8.00 -3.72
C GLN A 138 2.83 -8.31 -3.68
N ARG A 139 2.45 -9.37 -4.38
CA ARG A 139 1.06 -9.83 -4.36
C ARG A 139 0.82 -10.62 -3.07
N LEU A 140 -0.30 -10.37 -2.42
CA LEU A 140 -0.66 -11.05 -1.17
C LEU A 140 -1.00 -12.52 -1.42
N ILE A 141 -1.76 -12.79 -2.48
CA ILE A 141 -2.21 -14.14 -2.84
C ILE A 141 -1.77 -14.40 -4.27
N ASP A 142 -0.96 -15.42 -4.44
CA ASP A 142 -0.49 -15.84 -5.76
C ASP A 142 -1.48 -16.78 -6.46
#